data_a9217d6dccfde19be3cf995b62fcd3ff
#
_entry.id   a9217d6dccfde19be3cf995b62fcd3ff
#
_cell.length_a   1.000
_cell.length_b   1.000
_cell.length_c   1.000
_cell.angle_alpha   90.00
_cell.angle_beta   90.00
_cell.angle_gamma   90.00
#
_symmetry.space_group_name_H-M   'P 1'
#
loop_
_entity.id
_entity.type
_entity.pdbx_description
1 polymer ?
#
loop_
_entity_poly.entity_id
_entity_poly.type
_entity_poly.pdbx_seq_one_letter_code
_entity_poly.pdbx_strand_id
1 'polypeptide(L)'
;MKRQAIIICGISALILGAIFIACSSDANKSAKVRGNYELRGTDITSCKTETRSAEEGEEETYVHVLEYEATADGNLHLKDVNLVVSCSLQAMDVKTKLEGNVITIDEYEVTDDVVSTCVCPVDFDMVVGPLEDGDYTLVYCIAGQELARIPLHYNSQLKDSYTIPATEPEATKDPVFMEVDGIRYGNDPNSSPHTVWVAEKLDYDTMKGTYKGDIVIPSQITYEGTTYMVTTIGAYSFYNCQELLSVSIPNGVTLISDEAFGASGIKSIDIPESVTTIGQRAFHACKNLERISLPQKIEDIGNSAFSECSSLTSVQLPEGLFQLSNDLFSYCSNLKSIIIPEGPATIWSYVFLHCINLESVTLPESVKMIYGGVFLDCPSLTKIYSLNPEAPEVSSKLEELFDESVMQNATLYVPKGSKVSYGKADYWNRFVHIEELEE
;
A
#
# COMPACT_ATOMS: atom_id res chain seq x y z
N MET A 1 -29.18 1.50 14.50
CA MET A 1 -28.63 1.95 13.20
C MET A 1 -27.64 0.90 12.76
N LYS A 2 -27.97 0.17 11.70
CA LYS A 2 -27.18 -0.97 11.22
C LYS A 2 -25.92 -0.44 10.52
N ARG A 3 -24.75 -0.80 11.01
CA ARG A 3 -23.48 -0.57 10.33
C ARG A 3 -23.35 -1.62 9.25
N GLN A 4 -23.16 -1.19 8.03
CA GLN A 4 -22.78 -2.06 6.92
C GLN A 4 -21.28 -2.32 7.03
N ALA A 5 -20.93 -3.57 7.25
CA ALA A 5 -19.61 -4.10 6.96
C ALA A 5 -19.44 -4.07 5.44
N ILE A 6 -18.28 -3.63 4.99
CA ILE A 6 -17.89 -3.69 3.58
C ILE A 6 -17.66 -5.17 3.27
N ILE A 7 -18.59 -5.76 2.58
CA ILE A 7 -18.47 -7.10 1.99
C ILE A 7 -18.09 -6.87 0.54
N ILE A 8 -16.90 -7.24 0.18
CA ILE A 8 -16.49 -7.41 -1.19
C ILE A 8 -17.10 -8.72 -1.69
N CYS A 9 -17.85 -8.61 -2.79
CA CYS A 9 -18.53 -9.65 -3.55
C CYS A 9 -19.77 -10.29 -2.91
N GLY A 10 -20.89 -9.99 -3.51
CA GLY A 10 -22.14 -10.73 -3.30
C GLY A 10 -23.37 -9.90 -3.52
N ILE A 11 -23.78 -9.85 -4.74
CA ILE A 11 -25.02 -9.44 -5.35
C ILE A 11 -26.22 -9.49 -4.39
N SER A 12 -26.84 -8.36 -4.15
CA SER A 12 -28.29 -8.27 -3.96
C SER A 12 -28.75 -6.91 -4.42
N ALA A 13 -29.37 -6.91 -5.58
CA ALA A 13 -30.11 -5.79 -6.13
C ALA A 13 -31.34 -5.47 -5.28
N LEU A 14 -31.51 -4.21 -4.93
CA LEU A 14 -32.84 -3.58 -4.83
C LEU A 14 -32.72 -2.05 -4.90
N ILE A 15 -33.01 -1.55 -6.10
CA ILE A 15 -33.72 -0.34 -6.50
C ILE A 15 -33.48 0.93 -5.68
N LEU A 16 -32.82 1.93 -6.29
CA LEU A 16 -33.39 3.25 -6.59
C LEU A 16 -32.34 4.19 -7.20
N GLY A 17 -32.67 4.69 -8.40
CA GLY A 17 -32.17 5.96 -8.91
C GLY A 17 -30.85 5.90 -9.66
N ALA A 18 -30.92 5.69 -10.95
CA ALA A 18 -29.82 5.84 -11.89
C ALA A 18 -29.18 7.23 -11.80
N ILE A 19 -27.95 7.28 -11.36
CA ILE A 19 -27.01 8.35 -11.74
C ILE A 19 -25.97 7.66 -12.62
N PHE A 20 -26.14 7.82 -13.94
CA PHE A 20 -25.14 7.41 -14.91
C PHE A 20 -23.90 8.31 -14.76
N ILE A 21 -22.84 7.80 -14.18
CA ILE A 21 -21.51 8.35 -14.36
C ILE A 21 -20.86 7.53 -15.46
N ALA A 22 -20.71 8.16 -16.62
CA ALA A 22 -20.00 7.56 -17.74
C ALA A 22 -18.56 7.23 -17.33
N CYS A 23 -18.16 5.97 -17.48
CA CYS A 23 -16.74 5.59 -17.47
C CYS A 23 -16.04 6.38 -18.57
N SER A 24 -15.04 7.20 -18.22
CA SER A 24 -14.30 7.95 -19.22
C SER A 24 -13.50 6.99 -20.09
N SER A 25 -13.66 7.11 -21.39
CA SER A 25 -13.07 6.25 -22.42
C SER A 25 -11.61 6.59 -22.75
N ASP A 26 -10.80 7.01 -21.81
CA ASP A 26 -9.38 7.27 -22.08
C ASP A 26 -8.55 6.04 -21.73
N ALA A 27 -8.47 5.17 -22.73
CA ALA A 27 -7.68 3.96 -22.70
C ALA A 27 -6.22 4.24 -23.10
N ASN A 28 -5.34 4.14 -22.16
CA ASN A 28 -4.02 3.51 -22.24
C ASN A 28 -3.53 3.33 -20.80
N LYS A 29 -4.08 2.32 -20.15
CA LYS A 29 -3.65 1.94 -18.81
C LYS A 29 -2.59 0.87 -18.97
N SER A 30 -1.40 1.09 -18.41
CA SER A 30 -0.28 0.16 -18.47
C SER A 30 -0.17 -0.62 -17.17
N ALA A 31 -0.05 -1.93 -17.24
CA ALA A 31 0.29 -2.74 -16.07
C ALA A 31 1.78 -2.63 -15.74
N LYS A 32 2.11 -2.56 -14.45
CA LYS A 32 3.49 -2.64 -13.95
C LYS A 32 3.73 -4.03 -13.38
N VAL A 33 4.82 -4.64 -13.81
CA VAL A 33 5.19 -5.99 -13.42
C VAL A 33 6.39 -6.01 -12.52
N ARG A 34 6.29 -6.75 -11.43
CA ARG A 34 7.41 -7.08 -10.55
C ARG A 34 7.53 -8.59 -10.44
N GLY A 35 8.57 -9.16 -11.04
CA GLY A 35 8.90 -10.58 -10.95
C GLY A 35 10.15 -10.91 -11.76
N ASN A 36 10.73 -12.10 -11.51
CA ASN A 36 11.98 -12.56 -12.15
C ASN A 36 11.84 -12.95 -13.64
N TYR A 37 10.70 -12.66 -14.29
CA TYR A 37 10.43 -12.92 -15.70
C TYR A 37 9.93 -11.66 -16.39
N GLU A 38 10.41 -11.43 -17.64
CA GLU A 38 9.93 -10.32 -18.47
C GLU A 38 8.47 -10.58 -18.86
N LEU A 39 7.56 -9.70 -18.42
CA LEU A 39 6.26 -9.57 -19.03
C LEU A 39 6.36 -8.61 -20.23
N ARG A 40 5.93 -9.08 -21.39
CA ARG A 40 5.86 -8.27 -22.60
C ARG A 40 4.40 -8.04 -22.96
N GLY A 41 3.98 -6.80 -22.84
CA GLY A 41 2.67 -6.32 -23.29
C GLY A 41 1.52 -6.72 -22.37
N THR A 42 0.96 -5.75 -21.74
CA THR A 42 -0.27 -5.87 -20.94
C THR A 42 -1.24 -4.86 -21.49
N ASP A 43 -2.26 -5.32 -22.19
CA ASP A 43 -3.35 -4.48 -22.67
C ASP A 43 -4.59 -4.78 -21.82
N ILE A 44 -5.10 -3.76 -21.16
CA ILE A 44 -6.40 -3.82 -20.47
C ILE A 44 -7.44 -3.25 -21.43
N THR A 45 -8.47 -4.04 -21.72
CA THR A 45 -9.59 -3.55 -22.51
C THR A 45 -10.40 -2.51 -21.71
N SER A 46 -11.10 -1.64 -22.43
CA SER A 46 -12.08 -0.74 -21.80
C SER A 46 -13.22 -1.57 -21.18
N CYS A 47 -13.84 -1.03 -20.14
CA CYS A 47 -15.01 -1.62 -19.50
C CYS A 47 -16.06 -2.04 -20.55
N LYS A 48 -16.51 -3.30 -20.49
CA LYS A 48 -17.42 -3.91 -21.49
C LYS A 48 -18.89 -3.48 -21.34
N THR A 49 -19.21 -2.46 -20.55
CA THR A 49 -20.56 -1.97 -20.45
C THR A 49 -21.01 -1.33 -21.77
N GLU A 50 -21.62 -2.10 -22.66
CA GLU A 50 -22.44 -1.53 -23.71
C GLU A 50 -23.66 -0.87 -23.09
N THR A 51 -23.88 0.42 -23.40
CA THR A 51 -25.14 1.11 -23.11
C THR A 51 -26.26 0.49 -23.92
N ARG A 52 -26.84 -0.59 -23.43
CA ARG A 52 -28.15 -1.05 -23.88
C ARG A 52 -29.20 -0.51 -22.92
N SER A 53 -30.20 0.14 -23.52
CA SER A 53 -31.45 0.49 -22.85
C SER A 53 -32.03 -0.74 -22.18
N ALA A 54 -32.19 -0.68 -20.87
CA ALA A 54 -32.75 -1.76 -20.07
C ALA A 54 -34.15 -2.12 -20.56
N GLU A 55 -34.29 -3.26 -21.20
CA GLU A 55 -35.49 -4.05 -21.15
C GLU A 55 -35.33 -5.03 -19.98
N GLU A 56 -36.31 -5.00 -19.10
CA GLU A 56 -36.36 -5.73 -17.84
C GLU A 56 -36.17 -7.25 -18.07
N GLY A 57 -35.18 -7.88 -17.40
CA GLY A 57 -35.36 -9.25 -16.97
C GLY A 57 -34.28 -10.28 -17.17
N GLU A 58 -33.08 -10.01 -17.66
CA GLU A 58 -32.00 -11.01 -17.65
C GLU A 58 -30.72 -10.42 -17.05
N GLU A 59 -30.28 -10.92 -15.89
CA GLU A 59 -28.94 -10.69 -15.36
C GLU A 59 -27.95 -11.35 -16.31
N GLU A 60 -27.14 -10.55 -17.03
CA GLU A 60 -26.00 -11.09 -17.77
C GLU A 60 -24.98 -11.60 -16.76
N THR A 61 -24.89 -12.91 -16.62
CA THR A 61 -23.82 -13.56 -15.86
C THR A 61 -22.56 -13.62 -16.72
N TYR A 62 -21.58 -12.80 -16.41
CA TYR A 62 -20.28 -12.91 -17.05
C TYR A 62 -19.54 -14.11 -16.46
N VAL A 63 -19.09 -15.01 -17.34
CA VAL A 63 -18.28 -16.16 -16.94
C VAL A 63 -16.81 -15.74 -16.99
N HIS A 64 -16.13 -15.84 -15.86
CA HIS A 64 -14.71 -15.56 -15.72
C HIS A 64 -13.91 -16.74 -16.31
N VAL A 65 -13.07 -16.50 -17.32
CA VAL A 65 -12.34 -17.54 -18.05
C VAL A 65 -10.87 -17.13 -18.18
N LEU A 66 -9.97 -18.02 -17.82
CA LEU A 66 -8.55 -17.88 -18.12
C LEU A 66 -8.24 -18.67 -19.40
N GLU A 67 -7.98 -17.98 -20.50
CA GLU A 67 -7.51 -18.56 -21.75
C GLU A 67 -5.99 -18.60 -21.77
N TYR A 68 -5.39 -19.68 -22.27
CA TYR A 68 -3.93 -19.78 -22.34
C TYR A 68 -3.47 -20.52 -23.59
N GLU A 69 -2.42 -20.00 -24.23
CA GLU A 69 -1.84 -20.61 -25.43
C GLU A 69 -0.32 -20.42 -25.50
N ALA A 70 0.37 -21.37 -26.13
CA ALA A 70 1.78 -21.26 -26.42
C ALA A 70 2.02 -20.24 -27.54
N THR A 71 3.00 -19.35 -27.34
CA THR A 71 3.41 -18.41 -28.40
C THR A 71 4.55 -18.96 -29.23
N ALA A 72 4.76 -18.41 -30.42
CA ALA A 72 5.79 -18.88 -31.37
C ALA A 72 7.23 -18.69 -30.85
N ASP A 73 7.45 -17.82 -29.89
CA ASP A 73 8.72 -17.50 -29.23
C ASP A 73 8.95 -18.26 -27.91
N GLY A 74 8.12 -19.27 -27.64
CA GLY A 74 8.30 -20.16 -26.49
C GLY A 74 7.72 -19.67 -25.18
N ASN A 75 6.84 -18.69 -25.19
CA ASN A 75 6.17 -18.19 -23.98
C ASN A 75 4.73 -18.74 -23.87
N LEU A 76 4.16 -18.59 -22.69
CA LEU A 76 2.74 -18.82 -22.41
C LEU A 76 2.02 -17.49 -22.44
N HIS A 77 1.13 -17.29 -23.38
CA HIS A 77 0.19 -16.19 -23.41
C HIS A 77 -1.03 -16.56 -22.58
N LEU A 78 -1.41 -15.71 -21.67
CA LEU A 78 -2.55 -15.85 -20.80
C LEU A 78 -3.48 -14.66 -21.04
N LYS A 79 -4.75 -14.94 -21.16
CA LYS A 79 -5.79 -13.92 -21.25
C LYS A 79 -6.84 -14.17 -20.19
N ASP A 80 -6.98 -13.25 -19.28
CA ASP A 80 -8.05 -13.24 -18.31
C ASP A 80 -9.27 -12.54 -18.93
N VAL A 81 -10.33 -13.29 -19.13
CA VAL A 81 -11.54 -12.83 -19.82
C VAL A 81 -12.66 -12.62 -18.81
N ASN A 82 -13.25 -11.43 -18.85
CA ASN A 82 -14.31 -11.00 -17.93
C ASN A 82 -13.84 -10.93 -16.47
N LEU A 83 -12.58 -10.57 -16.21
CA LEU A 83 -12.11 -10.21 -14.89
C LEU A 83 -12.95 -9.02 -14.37
N VAL A 84 -13.56 -9.21 -13.21
CA VAL A 84 -14.41 -8.16 -12.61
C VAL A 84 -13.54 -7.24 -11.75
N VAL A 85 -13.43 -6.00 -12.15
CA VAL A 85 -12.59 -4.98 -11.49
C VAL A 85 -13.39 -3.78 -11.04
N SER A 86 -12.83 -3.01 -10.10
CA SER A 86 -13.40 -1.73 -9.67
C SER A 86 -13.44 -0.71 -10.82
N CYS A 87 -14.50 0.08 -10.91
CA CYS A 87 -14.58 1.18 -11.88
C CYS A 87 -13.55 2.29 -11.64
N SER A 88 -12.90 2.31 -10.49
CA SER A 88 -11.76 3.19 -10.18
C SER A 88 -10.41 2.62 -10.60
N LEU A 89 -10.39 1.49 -11.31
CA LEU A 89 -9.17 0.84 -11.76
C LEU A 89 -8.28 1.80 -12.56
N GLN A 90 -7.05 1.99 -12.08
CA GLN A 90 -6.00 2.77 -12.77
C GLN A 90 -5.07 1.86 -13.56
N ALA A 91 -4.73 0.72 -12.99
CA ALA A 91 -3.85 -0.29 -13.57
C ALA A 91 -4.09 -1.65 -12.89
N MET A 92 -3.60 -2.71 -13.52
CA MET A 92 -3.40 -4.01 -12.87
C MET A 92 -1.91 -4.18 -12.57
N ASP A 93 -1.58 -4.61 -11.36
CA ASP A 93 -0.24 -5.07 -10.99
C ASP A 93 -0.27 -6.59 -10.96
N VAL A 94 0.72 -7.23 -11.59
CA VAL A 94 0.77 -8.70 -11.67
C VAL A 94 2.09 -9.18 -11.13
N LYS A 95 2.05 -10.04 -10.14
CA LYS A 95 3.21 -10.74 -9.62
C LYS A 95 3.26 -12.15 -10.19
N THR A 96 4.36 -12.49 -10.84
CA THR A 96 4.58 -13.83 -11.38
C THR A 96 5.76 -14.49 -10.68
N LYS A 97 5.65 -15.80 -10.42
CA LYS A 97 6.69 -16.61 -9.82
C LYS A 97 6.73 -17.99 -10.46
N LEU A 98 7.91 -18.48 -10.83
CA LEU A 98 8.13 -19.85 -11.22
C LEU A 98 9.02 -20.54 -10.18
N GLU A 99 8.51 -21.57 -9.52
CA GLU A 99 9.25 -22.40 -8.58
C GLU A 99 9.14 -23.87 -8.99
N GLY A 100 10.22 -24.43 -9.52
CA GLY A 100 10.17 -25.73 -10.17
C GLY A 100 9.20 -25.69 -11.34
N ASN A 101 8.15 -26.51 -11.29
CA ASN A 101 7.10 -26.58 -12.31
C ASN A 101 5.81 -25.86 -11.90
N VAL A 102 5.85 -24.98 -10.90
CA VAL A 102 4.70 -24.21 -10.45
C VAL A 102 4.83 -22.78 -10.92
N ILE A 103 3.90 -22.32 -11.74
CA ILE A 103 3.77 -20.95 -12.21
C ILE A 103 2.69 -20.29 -11.35
N THR A 104 3.05 -19.31 -10.54
CA THR A 104 2.08 -18.52 -9.77
C THR A 104 1.87 -17.18 -10.46
N ILE A 105 0.63 -16.81 -10.67
CA ILE A 105 0.20 -15.50 -11.15
C ILE A 105 -0.73 -14.92 -10.12
N ASP A 106 -0.43 -13.71 -9.67
CA ASP A 106 -1.21 -13.01 -8.66
C ASP A 106 -1.48 -11.59 -9.13
N GLU A 107 -2.73 -11.28 -9.36
CA GLU A 107 -3.21 -10.02 -9.91
C GLU A 107 -3.73 -9.09 -8.82
N TYR A 108 -3.40 -7.82 -8.93
CA TYR A 108 -3.80 -6.78 -7.97
C TYR A 108 -4.35 -5.58 -8.71
N GLU A 109 -5.50 -5.08 -8.27
CA GLU A 109 -6.02 -3.81 -8.74
C GLU A 109 -5.21 -2.64 -8.14
N VAL A 110 -4.82 -1.70 -8.99
CA VAL A 110 -4.30 -0.39 -8.57
C VAL A 110 -5.40 0.63 -8.77
N THR A 111 -5.97 1.11 -7.68
CA THR A 111 -7.08 2.06 -7.69
C THR A 111 -6.66 3.41 -7.11
N ASP A 112 -7.39 4.47 -7.46
CA ASP A 112 -7.31 5.74 -6.72
C ASP A 112 -7.98 5.59 -5.35
N ASP A 113 -7.65 6.50 -4.42
CA ASP A 113 -8.25 6.57 -3.06
C ASP A 113 -9.79 6.81 -3.07
N VAL A 114 -10.40 6.82 -4.22
CA VAL A 114 -11.85 6.96 -4.37
C VAL A 114 -12.50 5.59 -4.32
N VAL A 115 -13.18 5.30 -3.25
CA VAL A 115 -13.99 4.07 -3.12
C VAL A 115 -15.11 4.11 -4.17
N SER A 116 -14.95 3.34 -5.24
CA SER A 116 -15.99 3.14 -6.24
C SER A 116 -16.90 2.00 -5.79
N THR A 117 -18.20 2.22 -5.87
CA THR A 117 -19.21 1.18 -5.59
C THR A 117 -19.61 0.40 -6.85
N CYS A 118 -19.04 0.75 -7.99
CA CYS A 118 -19.30 0.03 -9.24
C CYS A 118 -18.14 -0.92 -9.58
N VAL A 119 -18.49 -1.98 -10.29
CA VAL A 119 -17.55 -2.95 -10.86
C VAL A 119 -17.85 -3.17 -12.33
N CYS A 120 -16.86 -3.52 -13.12
CA CYS A 120 -17.05 -3.81 -14.53
C CYS A 120 -16.16 -4.97 -14.99
N PRO A 121 -16.62 -5.81 -15.94
CA PRO A 121 -15.80 -6.83 -16.56
C PRO A 121 -14.81 -6.21 -17.54
N VAL A 122 -13.58 -6.66 -17.49
CA VAL A 122 -12.50 -6.31 -18.42
C VAL A 122 -11.83 -7.59 -18.93
N ASP A 123 -11.09 -7.49 -20.03
CA ASP A 123 -10.12 -8.53 -20.41
C ASP A 123 -8.72 -8.02 -20.09
N PHE A 124 -7.88 -8.92 -19.64
CA PHE A 124 -6.52 -8.62 -19.27
C PHE A 124 -5.56 -9.65 -19.90
N ASP A 125 -4.55 -9.19 -20.62
CA ASP A 125 -3.60 -10.02 -21.34
C ASP A 125 -2.21 -9.97 -20.70
N MET A 126 -1.56 -11.13 -20.57
CA MET A 126 -0.20 -11.24 -20.06
C MET A 126 0.58 -12.35 -20.76
N VAL A 127 1.92 -12.27 -20.72
CA VAL A 127 2.82 -13.28 -21.28
C VAL A 127 3.83 -13.70 -20.23
N VAL A 128 3.95 -15.01 -20.01
CA VAL A 128 4.87 -15.59 -19.02
C VAL A 128 5.86 -16.52 -19.72
N GLY A 129 7.12 -16.42 -19.42
CA GLY A 129 8.12 -17.30 -19.97
C GLY A 129 9.47 -16.64 -20.27
N PRO A 130 10.35 -17.29 -21.03
CA PRO A 130 10.10 -18.54 -21.81
C PRO A 130 9.95 -19.79 -20.94
N LEU A 131 9.17 -20.76 -21.42
CA LEU A 131 8.94 -22.06 -20.79
C LEU A 131 9.51 -23.18 -21.65
N GLU A 132 10.01 -24.23 -21.01
CA GLU A 132 10.42 -25.47 -21.66
C GLU A 132 9.22 -26.42 -21.80
N ASP A 133 9.26 -27.32 -22.81
CA ASP A 133 8.24 -28.39 -22.98
C ASP A 133 8.18 -29.24 -21.71
N GLY A 134 7.01 -29.39 -21.14
CA GLY A 134 6.84 -30.13 -19.89
C GLY A 134 5.53 -29.86 -19.14
N ASP A 135 5.38 -30.60 -18.04
CA ASP A 135 4.23 -30.47 -17.16
C ASP A 135 4.41 -29.34 -16.14
N TYR A 136 3.43 -28.46 -16.07
CA TYR A 136 3.37 -27.34 -15.13
C TYR A 136 2.06 -27.34 -14.35
N THR A 137 2.08 -26.64 -13.23
CA THR A 137 0.86 -26.26 -12.51
C THR A 137 0.76 -24.73 -12.49
N LEU A 138 -0.27 -24.21 -13.13
CA LEU A 138 -0.60 -22.79 -13.08
C LEU A 138 -1.45 -22.52 -11.85
N VAL A 139 -0.98 -21.68 -10.95
CA VAL A 139 -1.70 -21.20 -9.77
C VAL A 139 -2.12 -19.77 -10.04
N TYR A 140 -3.42 -19.57 -10.16
CA TYR A 140 -4.00 -18.27 -10.45
C TYR A 140 -4.60 -17.66 -9.18
N CYS A 141 -4.15 -16.47 -8.85
CA CYS A 141 -4.55 -15.73 -7.66
C CYS A 141 -5.03 -14.31 -8.02
N ILE A 142 -5.92 -13.79 -7.20
CA ILE A 142 -6.28 -12.36 -7.19
C ILE A 142 -6.07 -11.83 -5.77
N ALA A 143 -5.28 -10.77 -5.62
CA ALA A 143 -4.97 -10.13 -4.35
C ALA A 143 -4.47 -11.13 -3.27
N GLY A 144 -3.63 -12.08 -3.67
CA GLY A 144 -3.06 -13.10 -2.80
C GLY A 144 -3.98 -14.31 -2.53
N GLN A 145 -5.21 -14.30 -3.03
CA GLN A 145 -6.15 -15.42 -2.88
C GLN A 145 -6.07 -16.37 -4.08
N GLU A 146 -5.73 -17.64 -3.85
CA GLU A 146 -5.75 -18.68 -4.89
C GLU A 146 -7.19 -18.94 -5.34
N LEU A 147 -7.49 -18.72 -6.63
CA LEU A 147 -8.78 -18.99 -7.25
C LEU A 147 -8.79 -20.27 -8.05
N ALA A 148 -7.65 -20.64 -8.63
CA ALA A 148 -7.54 -21.84 -9.42
C ALA A 148 -6.13 -22.45 -9.36
N ARG A 149 -6.09 -23.78 -9.52
CA ARG A 149 -4.86 -24.56 -9.66
C ARG A 149 -5.03 -25.48 -10.87
N ILE A 150 -4.37 -25.13 -11.98
CA ILE A 150 -4.62 -25.70 -13.29
C ILE A 150 -3.39 -26.51 -13.71
N PRO A 151 -3.47 -27.86 -13.80
CA PRO A 151 -2.41 -28.64 -14.43
C PRO A 151 -2.43 -28.40 -15.93
N LEU A 152 -1.27 -28.09 -16.50
CA LEU A 152 -1.11 -27.93 -17.95
C LEU A 152 0.18 -28.60 -18.43
N HIS A 153 0.13 -29.10 -19.66
CA HIS A 153 1.31 -29.59 -20.35
C HIS A 153 1.72 -28.56 -21.40
N TYR A 154 2.79 -27.80 -21.11
CA TYR A 154 3.29 -26.80 -22.04
C TYR A 154 4.02 -27.46 -23.21
N ASN A 155 3.59 -27.16 -24.40
CA ASN A 155 4.25 -27.46 -25.65
C ASN A 155 3.82 -26.44 -26.71
N SER A 156 4.48 -26.41 -27.87
CA SER A 156 4.21 -25.42 -28.93
C SER A 156 2.80 -25.49 -29.57
N GLN A 157 1.99 -26.47 -29.22
CA GLN A 157 0.59 -26.62 -29.68
C GLN A 157 -0.41 -26.32 -28.57
N LEU A 158 0.03 -25.94 -27.36
CA LEU A 158 -0.86 -25.68 -26.26
C LEU A 158 -1.80 -24.52 -26.61
N LYS A 159 -3.08 -24.77 -26.49
CA LYS A 159 -4.16 -23.81 -26.56
C LYS A 159 -5.35 -24.37 -25.81
N ASP A 160 -5.71 -23.78 -24.69
CA ASP A 160 -6.80 -24.25 -23.85
C ASP A 160 -7.39 -23.09 -23.04
N SER A 161 -8.40 -23.37 -22.25
CA SER A 161 -9.02 -22.42 -21.37
C SER A 161 -9.52 -23.11 -20.09
N TYR A 162 -9.58 -22.36 -19.01
CA TYR A 162 -10.12 -22.80 -17.76
C TYR A 162 -11.17 -21.80 -17.27
N THR A 163 -12.39 -22.30 -17.08
CA THR A 163 -13.42 -21.49 -16.44
C THR A 163 -13.11 -21.40 -14.95
N ILE A 164 -12.83 -20.21 -14.48
CA ILE A 164 -12.70 -19.96 -13.04
C ILE A 164 -14.08 -20.22 -12.43
N PRO A 165 -14.22 -21.22 -11.56
CA PRO A 165 -15.50 -21.49 -10.94
C PRO A 165 -16.01 -20.18 -10.32
N ALA A 166 -17.23 -19.80 -10.66
CA ALA A 166 -17.91 -18.82 -9.84
C ALA A 166 -17.85 -19.39 -8.41
N THR A 167 -17.00 -18.79 -7.59
CA THR A 167 -17.12 -19.05 -6.17
C THR A 167 -18.51 -18.53 -5.83
N GLU A 168 -19.52 -19.46 -5.78
CA GLU A 168 -20.66 -19.14 -4.95
C GLU A 168 -20.03 -18.68 -3.65
N PRO A 169 -20.28 -17.44 -3.20
CA PRO A 169 -19.77 -17.04 -1.91
C PRO A 169 -20.32 -18.11 -0.96
N GLU A 170 -19.48 -19.05 -0.52
CA GLU A 170 -19.81 -19.80 0.70
C GLU A 170 -20.17 -18.70 1.65
N ALA A 171 -21.44 -18.72 2.13
CA ALA A 171 -22.00 -17.65 2.92
C ALA A 171 -20.92 -17.19 3.89
N THR A 172 -20.35 -16.02 3.62
CA THR A 172 -19.12 -15.53 4.24
C THR A 172 -19.34 -15.65 5.72
N LYS A 173 -18.71 -16.63 6.35
CA LYS A 173 -18.81 -16.78 7.78
C LYS A 173 -18.22 -15.49 8.33
N ASP A 174 -19.01 -14.79 9.12
CA ASP A 174 -18.51 -13.59 9.80
C ASP A 174 -17.18 -13.93 10.51
N PRO A 175 -16.23 -13.00 10.53
CA PRO A 175 -14.99 -13.21 11.26
C PRO A 175 -15.27 -13.73 12.67
N VAL A 176 -14.60 -14.80 13.04
CA VAL A 176 -14.72 -15.37 14.39
C VAL A 176 -13.80 -14.60 15.30
N PHE A 177 -14.34 -14.01 16.36
CA PHE A 177 -13.55 -13.34 17.38
C PHE A 177 -13.36 -14.24 18.59
N MET A 178 -12.14 -14.28 19.10
CA MET A 178 -11.76 -15.04 20.29
C MET A 178 -10.96 -14.15 21.24
N GLU A 179 -11.00 -14.41 22.52
CA GLU A 179 -10.18 -13.70 23.52
C GLU A 179 -9.27 -14.71 24.23
N VAL A 180 -7.96 -14.47 24.16
CA VAL A 180 -6.93 -15.29 24.79
C VAL A 180 -6.01 -14.35 25.57
N ASP A 181 -5.82 -14.63 26.85
CA ASP A 181 -4.98 -13.85 27.78
C ASP A 181 -5.27 -12.34 27.77
N GLY A 182 -6.56 -11.97 27.61
CA GLY A 182 -7.02 -10.58 27.59
C GLY A 182 -6.83 -9.85 26.27
N ILE A 183 -6.28 -10.51 25.25
CA ILE A 183 -6.13 -9.98 23.90
C ILE A 183 -7.24 -10.58 23.01
N ARG A 184 -7.90 -9.71 22.24
CA ARG A 184 -8.90 -10.12 21.27
C ARG A 184 -8.24 -10.39 19.93
N TYR A 185 -8.58 -11.52 19.34
CA TYR A 185 -8.11 -11.93 18.02
C TYR A 185 -9.28 -12.15 17.08
N GLY A 186 -9.09 -11.83 15.81
CA GLY A 186 -10.00 -12.18 14.74
C GLY A 186 -9.39 -13.25 13.85
N ASN A 187 -10.23 -14.19 13.37
CA ASN A 187 -9.88 -15.15 12.35
C ASN A 187 -10.87 -15.02 11.20
N ASP A 188 -10.36 -14.96 9.97
CA ASP A 188 -11.18 -15.17 8.79
C ASP A 188 -11.30 -16.68 8.57
N PRO A 189 -12.49 -17.29 8.75
CA PRO A 189 -12.67 -18.72 8.56
C PRO A 189 -12.43 -19.19 7.11
N ASN A 190 -12.32 -18.26 6.16
CA ASN A 190 -11.98 -18.56 4.77
C ASN A 190 -10.47 -18.49 4.52
N SER A 191 -9.66 -17.98 5.46
CA SER A 191 -8.22 -17.95 5.34
C SER A 191 -7.61 -19.34 5.59
N SER A 192 -6.63 -19.71 4.79
CA SER A 192 -5.79 -20.89 4.99
C SER A 192 -4.34 -20.46 4.87
N PRO A 193 -3.46 -20.79 5.80
CA PRO A 193 -3.55 -21.60 7.02
C PRO A 193 -4.19 -20.82 8.18
N HIS A 194 -4.42 -21.50 9.32
CA HIS A 194 -5.00 -20.93 10.54
C HIS A 194 -4.19 -19.72 11.04
N THR A 195 -4.57 -18.53 10.61
CA THR A 195 -3.95 -17.27 11.00
C THR A 195 -4.96 -16.37 11.69
N VAL A 196 -4.47 -15.50 12.56
CA VAL A 196 -5.28 -14.51 13.25
C VAL A 196 -4.61 -13.14 13.18
N TRP A 197 -5.45 -12.10 13.25
CA TRP A 197 -4.99 -10.75 13.55
C TRP A 197 -5.35 -10.36 14.98
N VAL A 198 -4.56 -9.47 15.57
CA VAL A 198 -4.97 -8.79 16.82
C VAL A 198 -6.12 -7.86 16.47
N ALA A 199 -7.23 -7.97 17.16
CA ALA A 199 -8.45 -7.22 16.87
C ALA A 199 -8.64 -6.06 17.87
N GLU A 200 -9.45 -5.10 17.45
CA GLU A 200 -9.81 -3.96 18.27
C GLU A 200 -10.60 -4.37 19.52
N LYS A 201 -10.35 -3.67 20.62
CA LYS A 201 -11.08 -3.79 21.87
C LYS A 201 -11.53 -2.40 22.31
N LEU A 202 -12.54 -1.87 21.59
CA LEU A 202 -13.07 -0.52 21.74
C LEU A 202 -14.32 -0.53 22.62
N ASP A 203 -14.44 0.48 23.45
CA ASP A 203 -15.71 0.94 23.99
C ASP A 203 -16.37 1.83 22.90
N TYR A 204 -17.35 1.27 22.21
CA TYR A 204 -17.99 1.92 21.08
C TYR A 204 -18.83 3.17 21.45
N ASP A 205 -19.22 3.33 22.72
CA ASP A 205 -19.95 4.53 23.17
C ASP A 205 -18.99 5.73 23.30
N THR A 206 -17.77 5.47 23.73
CA THR A 206 -16.74 6.51 23.93
C THR A 206 -15.65 6.52 22.84
N MET A 207 -15.63 5.54 21.96
CA MET A 207 -14.56 5.27 20.99
C MET A 207 -13.17 5.17 21.67
N LYS A 208 -13.14 4.72 22.92
CA LYS A 208 -11.92 4.56 23.70
C LYS A 208 -11.44 3.11 23.65
N GLY A 209 -10.18 2.95 23.30
CA GLY A 209 -9.53 1.65 23.37
C GLY A 209 -9.34 1.19 24.83
N THR A 210 -9.53 -0.08 25.09
CA THR A 210 -9.52 -0.63 26.45
C THR A 210 -8.23 -1.36 26.82
N TYR A 211 -7.30 -1.57 25.85
CA TYR A 211 -5.97 -2.10 26.16
C TYR A 211 -5.16 -1.09 26.97
N LYS A 212 -4.44 -1.57 27.97
CA LYS A 212 -3.63 -0.75 28.87
C LYS A 212 -2.40 -1.49 29.39
N GLY A 213 -1.43 -0.70 29.89
CA GLY A 213 -0.17 -1.23 30.41
C GLY A 213 0.71 -1.79 29.31
N ASP A 214 1.45 -2.82 29.64
CA ASP A 214 2.34 -3.51 28.73
C ASP A 214 1.65 -4.73 28.13
N ILE A 215 1.60 -4.83 26.82
CA ILE A 215 0.99 -5.94 26.08
C ILE A 215 2.09 -6.76 25.40
N VAL A 216 2.06 -8.06 25.60
CA VAL A 216 2.92 -9.00 24.89
C VAL A 216 2.07 -9.87 23.98
N ILE A 217 2.21 -9.72 22.69
CA ILE A 217 1.50 -10.51 21.68
C ILE A 217 2.31 -11.78 21.43
N PRO A 218 1.73 -13.00 21.63
CA PRO A 218 2.42 -14.24 21.32
C PRO A 218 2.48 -14.47 19.80
N SER A 219 3.46 -15.24 19.31
CA SER A 219 3.55 -15.60 17.89
C SER A 219 2.45 -16.56 17.44
N GLN A 220 1.84 -17.26 18.38
CA GLN A 220 0.73 -18.19 18.14
C GLN A 220 -0.18 -18.23 19.35
N ILE A 221 -1.44 -18.55 19.13
CA ILE A 221 -2.45 -18.79 20.17
C ILE A 221 -3.08 -20.17 19.97
N THR A 222 -3.62 -20.75 21.04
CA THR A 222 -4.43 -21.95 20.96
C THR A 222 -5.82 -21.62 21.47
N TYR A 223 -6.84 -21.87 20.67
CA TYR A 223 -8.23 -21.64 21.00
C TYR A 223 -9.05 -22.88 20.61
N GLU A 224 -9.80 -23.44 21.56
CA GLU A 224 -10.61 -24.68 21.39
C GLU A 224 -9.83 -25.83 20.74
N GLY A 225 -8.55 -25.98 21.12
CA GLY A 225 -7.69 -27.07 20.63
C GLY A 225 -7.04 -26.81 19.25
N THR A 226 -7.35 -25.69 18.59
CA THR A 226 -6.74 -25.29 17.32
C THR A 226 -5.67 -24.23 17.56
N THR A 227 -4.52 -24.39 16.92
CA THR A 227 -3.43 -23.42 16.99
C THR A 227 -3.49 -22.47 15.79
N TYR A 228 -3.38 -21.18 16.08
CA TYR A 228 -3.39 -20.10 15.11
C TYR A 228 -2.10 -19.28 15.19
N MET A 229 -1.53 -18.91 14.05
CA MET A 229 -0.39 -18.01 13.97
C MET A 229 -0.86 -16.56 13.97
N VAL A 230 -0.20 -15.69 14.74
CA VAL A 230 -0.48 -14.25 14.72
C VAL A 230 0.35 -13.60 13.62
N THR A 231 -0.30 -13.14 12.57
CA THR A 231 0.36 -12.60 11.37
C THR A 231 0.12 -11.12 11.13
N THR A 232 -0.86 -10.54 11.80
CA THR A 232 -1.30 -9.16 11.55
C THR A 232 -1.67 -8.44 12.85
N ILE A 233 -1.27 -7.19 12.97
CA ILE A 233 -1.89 -6.25 13.89
C ILE A 233 -3.02 -5.59 13.10
N GLY A 234 -4.26 -5.94 13.41
CA GLY A 234 -5.43 -5.54 12.62
C GLY A 234 -5.77 -4.06 12.74
N ALA A 235 -6.64 -3.61 11.88
CA ALA A 235 -7.09 -2.22 11.89
C ALA A 235 -7.74 -1.86 13.24
N TYR A 236 -7.43 -0.67 13.75
CA TYR A 236 -7.91 -0.15 15.03
C TYR A 236 -7.58 -1.00 16.27
N SER A 237 -6.70 -2.00 16.21
CA SER A 237 -6.39 -2.93 17.30
C SER A 237 -6.13 -2.22 18.61
N PHE A 238 -5.26 -1.23 18.59
CA PHE A 238 -4.87 -0.43 19.76
C PHE A 238 -5.28 1.04 19.62
N TYR A 239 -6.28 1.30 18.78
CA TYR A 239 -6.76 2.66 18.55
C TYR A 239 -7.27 3.30 19.85
N ASN A 240 -6.84 4.56 20.08
CA ASN A 240 -7.22 5.37 21.24
C ASN A 240 -7.01 4.67 22.61
N CYS A 241 -6.05 3.73 22.68
CA CYS A 241 -5.62 3.09 23.92
C CYS A 241 -4.68 4.02 24.69
N GLN A 242 -5.21 5.04 25.35
CA GLN A 242 -4.43 6.11 26.00
C GLN A 242 -3.60 5.62 27.20
N GLU A 243 -4.00 4.50 27.83
CA GLU A 243 -3.32 3.89 28.98
C GLU A 243 -2.33 2.78 28.56
N LEU A 244 -2.15 2.56 27.24
CA LEU A 244 -1.20 1.60 26.69
C LEU A 244 0.23 2.14 26.84
N LEU A 245 1.12 1.36 27.45
CA LEU A 245 2.50 1.78 27.70
C LEU A 245 3.45 1.23 26.64
N SER A 246 3.36 -0.06 26.35
CA SER A 246 4.17 -0.72 25.35
C SER A 246 3.43 -1.91 24.70
N VAL A 247 3.85 -2.28 23.51
CA VAL A 247 3.40 -3.51 22.80
C VAL A 247 4.62 -4.23 22.27
N SER A 248 4.77 -5.50 22.67
CA SER A 248 5.75 -6.40 22.07
C SER A 248 5.10 -7.15 20.92
N ILE A 249 5.53 -6.89 19.69
CA ILE A 249 5.04 -7.53 18.48
C ILE A 249 5.95 -8.74 18.17
N PRO A 250 5.41 -9.94 17.96
CA PRO A 250 6.22 -11.13 17.70
C PRO A 250 6.73 -11.16 16.25
N ASN A 251 7.84 -11.88 16.04
CA ASN A 251 8.24 -12.29 14.72
C ASN A 251 7.14 -13.16 14.08
N GLY A 252 6.87 -12.95 12.79
CA GLY A 252 5.76 -13.59 12.07
C GLY A 252 4.63 -12.61 11.71
N VAL A 253 4.51 -11.49 12.43
CA VAL A 253 3.65 -10.38 12.00
C VAL A 253 4.28 -9.71 10.78
N THR A 254 3.52 -9.63 9.69
CA THR A 254 3.96 -9.04 8.41
C THR A 254 3.29 -7.70 8.11
N LEU A 255 2.13 -7.46 8.72
CA LEU A 255 1.31 -6.27 8.48
C LEU A 255 0.91 -5.60 9.80
N ILE A 256 1.09 -4.30 9.86
CA ILE A 256 0.44 -3.41 10.82
C ILE A 256 -0.60 -2.61 10.02
N SER A 257 -1.87 -2.89 10.25
CA SER A 257 -2.99 -2.35 9.46
C SER A 257 -3.30 -0.89 9.78
N ASP A 258 -4.27 -0.35 9.06
CA ASP A 258 -4.71 1.04 9.18
C ASP A 258 -5.17 1.38 10.60
N GLU A 259 -4.79 2.56 11.08
CA GLU A 259 -5.16 3.08 12.41
C GLU A 259 -4.82 2.11 13.57
N ALA A 260 -3.98 1.10 13.37
CA ALA A 260 -3.73 0.03 14.36
C ALA A 260 -3.34 0.56 15.73
N PHE A 261 -2.53 1.61 15.80
CA PHE A 261 -2.12 2.30 17.03
C PHE A 261 -2.60 3.76 17.09
N GLY A 262 -3.49 4.18 16.17
CA GLY A 262 -3.93 5.55 16.08
C GLY A 262 -4.35 6.13 17.44
N ALA A 263 -3.87 7.33 17.80
CA ALA A 263 -4.14 8.02 19.06
C ALA A 263 -3.83 7.21 20.33
N SER A 264 -2.96 6.19 20.27
CA SER A 264 -2.57 5.40 21.45
C SER A 264 -1.57 6.14 22.35
N GLY A 265 -1.44 5.66 23.59
CA GLY A 265 -0.56 6.24 24.61
C GLY A 265 0.89 5.75 24.57
N ILE A 266 1.26 4.91 23.60
CA ILE A 266 2.60 4.29 23.51
C ILE A 266 3.71 5.34 23.44
N LYS A 267 4.83 5.05 24.13
CA LYS A 267 6.02 5.92 24.14
C LYS A 267 7.12 5.46 23.22
N SER A 268 7.21 4.16 23.02
CA SER A 268 8.17 3.57 22.10
C SER A 268 7.62 2.24 21.60
N ILE A 269 8.05 1.84 20.39
CA ILE A 269 7.74 0.53 19.83
C ILE A 269 8.89 0.08 18.93
N ASP A 270 9.22 -1.21 19.03
CA ASP A 270 10.17 -1.87 18.14
C ASP A 270 9.38 -2.75 17.17
N ILE A 271 9.44 -2.41 15.89
CA ILE A 271 8.76 -3.17 14.83
C ILE A 271 9.68 -4.33 14.41
N PRO A 272 9.20 -5.59 14.43
CA PRO A 272 10.03 -6.74 14.10
C PRO A 272 10.38 -6.82 12.60
N GLU A 273 11.51 -7.48 12.30
CA GLU A 273 12.05 -7.64 10.93
C GLU A 273 11.11 -8.39 9.95
N SER A 274 10.06 -9.00 10.45
CA SER A 274 9.06 -9.67 9.63
C SER A 274 8.02 -8.72 9.03
N VAL A 275 7.87 -7.51 9.58
CA VAL A 275 6.90 -6.52 9.08
C VAL A 275 7.42 -5.92 7.79
N THR A 276 6.60 -5.99 6.75
CA THR A 276 6.88 -5.42 5.43
C THR A 276 5.98 -4.22 5.10
N THR A 277 4.85 -4.10 5.79
CA THR A 277 3.86 -3.06 5.49
C THR A 277 3.32 -2.42 6.76
N ILE A 278 3.27 -1.09 6.76
CA ILE A 278 2.60 -0.28 7.77
C ILE A 278 1.48 0.49 7.07
N GLY A 279 0.24 0.28 7.53
CA GLY A 279 -0.97 0.84 6.93
C GLY A 279 -1.13 2.35 7.14
N GLN A 280 -2.17 2.88 6.51
CA GLN A 280 -2.54 4.29 6.60
C GLN A 280 -2.85 4.66 8.06
N ARG A 281 -2.30 5.80 8.53
CA ARG A 281 -2.53 6.32 9.89
C ARG A 281 -2.20 5.34 11.01
N ALA A 282 -1.40 4.30 10.75
CA ALA A 282 -1.15 3.23 11.73
C ALA A 282 -0.69 3.75 13.10
N PHE A 283 0.06 4.84 13.16
CA PHE A 283 0.52 5.51 14.37
C PHE A 283 0.07 6.99 14.45
N HIS A 284 -0.95 7.36 13.65
CA HIS A 284 -1.45 8.74 13.64
C HIS A 284 -1.81 9.21 15.06
N ALA A 285 -1.45 10.45 15.41
CA ALA A 285 -1.72 11.06 16.70
C ALA A 285 -1.20 10.28 17.93
N CYS A 286 -0.17 9.44 17.77
CA CYS A 286 0.56 8.86 18.90
C CYS A 286 1.43 9.94 19.55
N LYS A 287 0.79 10.87 20.28
CA LYS A 287 1.43 12.09 20.79
C LYS A 287 2.54 11.85 21.81
N ASN A 288 2.58 10.67 22.42
CA ASN A 288 3.59 10.27 23.39
C ASN A 288 4.74 9.47 22.76
N LEU A 289 4.65 9.12 21.47
CA LEU A 289 5.66 8.31 20.79
C LEU A 289 6.95 9.12 20.61
N GLU A 290 7.96 8.80 21.41
CA GLU A 290 9.27 9.45 21.40
C GLU A 290 10.25 8.78 20.43
N ARG A 291 10.08 7.46 20.23
CA ARG A 291 10.99 6.63 19.44
C ARG A 291 10.27 5.46 18.79
N ILE A 292 10.61 5.20 17.55
CA ILE A 292 10.21 4.00 16.80
C ILE A 292 11.44 3.39 16.11
N SER A 293 11.54 2.06 16.14
CA SER A 293 12.52 1.29 15.36
C SER A 293 11.80 0.64 14.20
N LEU A 294 12.18 1.00 12.97
CA LEU A 294 11.62 0.44 11.74
C LEU A 294 12.59 -0.59 11.16
N PRO A 295 12.12 -1.79 10.79
CA PRO A 295 12.96 -2.80 10.13
C PRO A 295 13.31 -2.39 8.70
N GLN A 296 14.46 -2.86 8.21
CA GLN A 296 14.94 -2.53 6.86
C GLN A 296 14.14 -3.21 5.73
N LYS A 297 13.28 -4.16 6.07
CA LYS A 297 12.45 -4.89 5.11
C LYS A 297 11.10 -4.23 4.82
N ILE A 298 10.80 -3.10 5.42
CA ILE A 298 9.57 -2.37 5.10
C ILE A 298 9.62 -1.91 3.65
N GLU A 299 8.61 -2.29 2.89
CA GLU A 299 8.42 -1.95 1.50
C GLU A 299 7.43 -0.79 1.32
N ASP A 300 6.46 -0.67 2.23
CA ASP A 300 5.42 0.36 2.17
C ASP A 300 5.03 0.90 3.54
N ILE A 301 4.85 2.23 3.57
CA ILE A 301 4.31 2.96 4.72
C ILE A 301 3.20 3.87 4.21
N GLY A 302 1.99 3.64 4.69
CA GLY A 302 0.77 4.32 4.23
C GLY A 302 0.72 5.81 4.58
N ASN A 303 -0.25 6.50 3.97
CA ASN A 303 -0.47 7.93 4.18
C ASN A 303 -0.69 8.24 5.66
N SER A 304 -0.11 9.36 6.14
CA SER A 304 -0.27 9.86 7.51
C SER A 304 0.17 8.86 8.61
N ALA A 305 0.96 7.83 8.28
CA ALA A 305 1.26 6.74 9.22
C ALA A 305 1.83 7.23 10.56
N PHE A 306 2.63 8.31 10.57
CA PHE A 306 3.20 8.94 11.76
C PHE A 306 2.77 10.39 11.96
N SER A 307 1.72 10.82 11.27
CA SER A 307 1.20 12.19 11.41
C SER A 307 0.80 12.47 12.85
N GLU A 308 1.04 13.68 13.35
CA GLU A 308 0.79 14.14 14.72
C GLU A 308 1.54 13.37 15.83
N CYS A 309 2.62 12.63 15.50
CA CYS A 309 3.52 12.07 16.51
C CYS A 309 4.39 13.19 17.10
N SER A 310 3.77 14.08 17.87
CA SER A 310 4.38 15.34 18.31
C SER A 310 5.59 15.18 19.24
N SER A 311 5.76 14.03 19.90
CA SER A 311 6.93 13.73 20.73
C SER A 311 8.08 13.04 19.96
N LEU A 312 7.88 12.65 18.70
CA LEU A 312 8.89 11.95 17.91
C LEU A 312 10.07 12.89 17.62
N THR A 313 11.27 12.52 18.10
CA THR A 313 12.47 13.37 17.97
C THR A 313 13.36 12.99 16.81
N SER A 314 13.33 11.71 16.41
CA SER A 314 14.10 11.17 15.30
C SER A 314 13.46 9.86 14.82
N VAL A 315 13.67 9.54 13.56
CA VAL A 315 13.30 8.26 12.95
C VAL A 315 14.36 7.89 11.92
N GLN A 316 14.71 6.61 11.87
CA GLN A 316 15.54 6.07 10.81
C GLN A 316 14.61 5.37 9.81
N LEU A 317 14.61 5.88 8.58
CA LEU A 317 13.81 5.30 7.49
C LEU A 317 14.52 4.09 6.90
N PRO A 318 13.79 3.04 6.49
CA PRO A 318 14.35 1.89 5.79
C PRO A 318 14.74 2.23 4.34
N GLU A 319 15.82 1.59 3.85
CA GLU A 319 16.33 1.80 2.49
C GLU A 319 15.42 1.21 1.39
N GLY A 320 14.48 0.33 1.76
CA GLY A 320 13.57 -0.34 0.82
C GLY A 320 12.38 0.49 0.35
N LEU A 321 12.18 1.69 0.89
CA LEU A 321 11.03 2.52 0.52
C LEU A 321 11.15 3.03 -0.92
N PHE A 322 10.05 2.89 -1.66
CA PHE A 322 9.95 3.43 -3.01
C PHE A 322 9.55 4.92 -3.03
N GLN A 323 8.81 5.37 -2.04
CA GLN A 323 8.29 6.72 -1.92
C GLN A 323 8.09 7.11 -0.45
N LEU A 324 7.93 8.40 -0.18
CA LEU A 324 7.37 8.89 1.08
C LEU A 324 5.94 9.34 0.84
N SER A 325 4.99 8.66 1.49
CA SER A 325 3.54 8.84 1.30
C SER A 325 3.04 10.19 1.85
N ASN A 326 1.86 10.62 1.41
CA ASN A 326 1.28 11.90 1.85
C ASN A 326 1.21 11.99 3.39
N ASP A 327 1.49 13.18 3.92
CA ASP A 327 1.37 13.51 5.36
C ASP A 327 2.17 12.61 6.30
N LEU A 328 3.15 11.85 5.81
CA LEU A 328 3.80 10.76 6.56
C LEU A 328 4.25 11.17 7.97
N PHE A 329 4.87 12.35 8.12
CA PHE A 329 5.34 12.93 9.37
C PHE A 329 4.76 14.34 9.64
N SER A 330 3.62 14.67 9.02
CA SER A 330 3.01 15.97 9.26
C SER A 330 2.72 16.18 10.74
N TYR A 331 2.93 17.38 11.25
CA TYR A 331 2.78 17.75 12.66
C TYR A 331 3.68 16.98 13.66
N CYS A 332 4.78 16.36 13.21
CA CYS A 332 5.83 15.82 14.08
C CYS A 332 6.67 16.97 14.64
N SER A 333 6.07 17.75 15.56
CA SER A 333 6.60 19.05 16.00
C SER A 333 7.96 19.00 16.71
N ASN A 334 8.37 17.84 17.25
CA ASN A 334 9.68 17.67 17.90
C ASN A 334 10.73 16.98 17.01
N LEU A 335 10.39 16.62 15.77
CA LEU A 335 11.35 16.05 14.83
C LEU A 335 12.41 17.11 14.49
N LYS A 336 13.70 16.80 14.77
CA LYS A 336 14.80 17.75 14.59
C LYS A 336 15.55 17.61 13.28
N SER A 337 15.70 16.40 12.82
CA SER A 337 16.37 16.13 11.57
C SER A 337 15.83 14.87 10.94
N ILE A 338 15.92 14.80 9.63
CA ILE A 338 15.61 13.60 8.87
C ILE A 338 16.63 13.36 7.76
N ILE A 339 17.08 12.13 7.67
CA ILE A 339 17.88 11.64 6.55
C ILE A 339 16.98 10.68 5.79
N ILE A 340 16.66 11.04 4.55
CA ILE A 340 15.94 10.16 3.64
C ILE A 340 16.98 9.26 2.99
N PRO A 341 16.89 7.93 3.11
CA PRO A 341 17.87 7.01 2.50
C PRO A 341 17.71 6.98 0.98
N GLU A 342 18.67 6.37 0.29
CA GLU A 342 18.49 6.04 -1.12
C GLU A 342 17.31 5.06 -1.28
N GLY A 343 16.53 5.24 -2.35
CA GLY A 343 15.35 4.44 -2.66
C GLY A 343 14.17 5.28 -3.10
N PRO A 344 13.62 6.16 -2.24
CA PRO A 344 12.48 6.99 -2.63
C PRO A 344 12.77 7.87 -3.84
N ALA A 345 11.99 7.66 -4.90
CA ALA A 345 12.05 8.52 -6.09
C ALA A 345 11.10 9.73 -5.98
N THR A 346 10.07 9.61 -5.13
CA THR A 346 9.01 10.60 -4.96
C THR A 346 8.78 10.91 -3.50
N ILE A 347 8.66 12.20 -3.18
CA ILE A 347 8.18 12.69 -1.89
C ILE A 347 6.82 13.34 -2.14
N TRP A 348 5.76 12.73 -1.60
CA TRP A 348 4.39 13.21 -1.79
C TRP A 348 4.09 14.45 -0.94
N SER A 349 2.87 14.97 -1.05
CA SER A 349 2.50 16.23 -0.41
C SER A 349 2.52 16.15 1.12
N TYR A 350 2.88 17.25 1.76
CA TYR A 350 2.76 17.47 3.21
C TYR A 350 3.57 16.55 4.11
N VAL A 351 4.54 15.80 3.58
CA VAL A 351 5.28 14.77 4.36
C VAL A 351 5.83 15.31 5.68
N PHE A 352 6.36 16.53 5.71
CA PHE A 352 6.89 17.19 6.90
C PHE A 352 6.17 18.52 7.23
N LEU A 353 4.92 18.66 6.79
CA LEU A 353 4.12 19.84 7.13
C LEU A 353 4.11 20.07 8.63
N HIS A 354 4.33 21.32 9.06
CA HIS A 354 4.29 21.74 10.48
C HIS A 354 5.27 20.99 11.40
N CYS A 355 6.44 20.55 10.85
CA CYS A 355 7.56 20.06 11.65
C CYS A 355 8.36 21.26 12.20
N ILE A 356 7.78 21.96 13.17
CA ILE A 356 8.26 23.31 13.61
C ILE A 356 9.69 23.34 14.18
N ASN A 357 10.21 22.21 14.66
CA ASN A 357 11.57 22.08 15.17
C ASN A 357 12.53 21.35 14.21
N LEU A 358 12.11 21.11 12.96
CA LEU A 358 12.97 20.48 11.96
C LEU A 358 14.09 21.45 11.56
N GLU A 359 15.33 21.14 11.91
CA GLU A 359 16.52 21.96 11.69
C GLU A 359 17.25 21.60 10.38
N SER A 360 17.21 20.32 10.01
CA SER A 360 17.90 19.84 8.81
C SER A 360 17.19 18.68 8.13
N VAL A 361 17.32 18.63 6.81
CA VAL A 361 16.87 17.52 5.95
C VAL A 361 17.96 17.12 4.97
N THR A 362 18.09 15.81 4.73
CA THR A 362 18.93 15.26 3.66
C THR A 362 18.05 14.54 2.65
N LEU A 363 18.09 15.02 1.39
CA LEU A 363 17.43 14.43 0.23
C LEU A 363 18.45 13.59 -0.54
N PRO A 364 18.21 12.30 -0.77
CA PRO A 364 19.15 11.42 -1.49
C PRO A 364 19.18 11.70 -2.99
N GLU A 365 20.12 11.10 -3.70
CA GLU A 365 20.22 11.19 -5.16
C GLU A 365 19.02 10.57 -5.87
N SER A 366 18.37 9.57 -5.25
CA SER A 366 17.21 8.89 -5.81
C SER A 366 15.97 9.78 -5.96
N VAL A 367 15.83 10.85 -5.17
CA VAL A 367 14.66 11.75 -5.24
C VAL A 367 14.66 12.52 -6.55
N LYS A 368 13.61 12.35 -7.35
CA LYS A 368 13.40 13.01 -8.64
C LYS A 368 12.21 13.96 -8.64
N MET A 369 11.22 13.73 -7.78
CA MET A 369 9.99 14.51 -7.71
C MET A 369 9.61 14.82 -6.27
N ILE A 370 9.26 16.08 -6.00
CA ILE A 370 8.75 16.53 -4.70
C ILE A 370 7.45 17.28 -4.93
N TYR A 371 6.40 16.87 -4.21
CA TYR A 371 5.09 17.52 -4.29
C TYR A 371 4.94 18.69 -3.31
N GLY A 372 3.88 19.48 -3.46
CA GLY A 372 3.69 20.70 -2.68
C GLY A 372 3.50 20.49 -1.19
N GLY A 373 3.81 21.50 -0.39
CA GLY A 373 3.58 21.51 1.05
C GLY A 373 4.54 20.68 1.89
N VAL A 374 5.53 20.00 1.30
CA VAL A 374 6.37 19.02 2.03
C VAL A 374 7.08 19.62 3.24
N PHE A 375 7.55 20.86 3.16
CA PHE A 375 8.26 21.56 4.25
C PHE A 375 7.59 22.89 4.64
N LEU A 376 6.28 23.00 4.43
CA LEU A 376 5.54 24.17 4.91
C LEU A 376 5.46 24.17 6.43
N ASP A 377 5.47 25.36 7.03
CA ASP A 377 5.47 25.56 8.48
C ASP A 377 6.64 24.85 9.20
N CYS A 378 7.83 24.88 8.58
CA CYS A 378 9.08 24.39 9.17
C CYS A 378 10.04 25.55 9.47
N PRO A 379 9.72 26.48 10.36
CA PRO A 379 10.48 27.74 10.55
C PRO A 379 11.90 27.54 11.09
N SER A 380 12.21 26.38 11.68
CA SER A 380 13.55 26.08 12.21
C SER A 380 14.49 25.47 11.14
N LEU A 381 13.98 25.20 9.93
CA LEU A 381 14.75 24.56 8.88
C LEU A 381 15.81 25.51 8.32
N THR A 382 17.08 25.22 8.65
CA THR A 382 18.24 26.05 8.28
C THR A 382 19.21 25.35 7.37
N LYS A 383 19.13 24.01 7.24
CA LYS A 383 20.05 23.22 6.43
C LYS A 383 19.29 22.21 5.58
N ILE A 384 19.46 22.33 4.30
CA ILE A 384 18.87 21.41 3.32
C ILE A 384 19.99 20.83 2.50
N TYR A 385 20.21 19.53 2.62
CA TYR A 385 21.20 18.78 1.84
C TYR A 385 20.48 18.07 0.70
N SER A 386 20.76 18.45 -0.53
CA SER A 386 20.28 17.72 -1.72
C SER A 386 21.47 17.02 -2.35
N LEU A 387 21.50 15.70 -2.27
CA LEU A 387 22.62 14.89 -2.77
C LEU A 387 22.52 14.57 -4.27
N ASN A 388 21.38 14.91 -4.90
CA ASN A 388 21.20 14.76 -6.33
C ASN A 388 22.01 15.83 -7.08
N PRO A 389 22.87 15.48 -8.04
CA PRO A 389 23.57 16.47 -8.87
C PRO A 389 22.64 17.30 -9.76
N GLU A 390 21.43 16.80 -10.02
CA GLU A 390 20.36 17.51 -10.71
C GLU A 390 19.26 17.88 -9.73
N ALA A 391 18.75 19.10 -9.78
CA ALA A 391 17.70 19.55 -8.89
C ALA A 391 16.42 18.72 -9.11
N PRO A 392 15.84 18.11 -8.05
CA PRO A 392 14.56 17.42 -8.17
C PRO A 392 13.47 18.32 -8.74
N GLU A 393 12.58 17.74 -9.55
CA GLU A 393 11.41 18.47 -10.02
C GLU A 393 10.45 18.76 -8.85
N VAL A 394 9.88 19.97 -8.86
CA VAL A 394 8.89 20.38 -7.85
C VAL A 394 7.53 20.50 -8.53
N SER A 395 6.59 19.66 -8.13
CA SER A 395 5.20 19.75 -8.58
C SER A 395 4.39 20.64 -7.66
N SER A 396 4.53 21.96 -7.86
CA SER A 396 3.87 22.99 -7.04
C SER A 396 2.73 23.67 -7.77
N LYS A 397 1.79 22.93 -8.32
CA LYS A 397 0.66 23.55 -9.05
C LYS A 397 -0.28 24.36 -8.15
N LEU A 398 -0.30 24.13 -6.84
CA LEU A 398 -1.23 24.73 -5.90
C LEU A 398 -0.59 25.25 -4.60
N GLU A 399 0.56 24.75 -4.18
CA GLU A 399 1.16 25.07 -2.88
C GLU A 399 2.69 25.13 -2.93
N GLU A 400 3.24 26.01 -2.11
CA GLU A 400 4.69 26.19 -1.95
C GLU A 400 5.30 24.96 -1.27
N LEU A 401 6.55 24.62 -1.59
CA LEU A 401 7.30 23.53 -0.95
C LEU A 401 7.89 23.95 0.39
N PHE A 402 8.40 25.18 0.47
CA PHE A 402 8.97 25.81 1.66
C PHE A 402 8.33 27.17 1.92
N ASP A 403 8.35 27.60 3.17
CA ASP A 403 8.06 28.99 3.51
C ASP A 403 9.10 29.93 2.87
N GLU A 404 8.66 31.11 2.50
CA GLU A 404 9.57 32.16 1.96
C GLU A 404 10.72 32.45 2.93
N SER A 405 10.47 32.45 4.25
CA SER A 405 11.50 32.65 5.27
C SER A 405 12.59 31.57 5.25
N VAL A 406 12.24 30.34 4.93
CA VAL A 406 13.20 29.23 4.78
C VAL A 406 14.08 29.46 3.56
N MET A 407 13.50 29.82 2.41
CA MET A 407 14.27 30.10 1.20
C MET A 407 15.22 31.29 1.35
N GLN A 408 14.87 32.26 2.22
CA GLN A 408 15.72 33.43 2.51
C GLN A 408 16.85 33.15 3.48
N ASN A 409 16.65 32.26 4.46
CA ASN A 409 17.57 32.11 5.61
C ASN A 409 18.29 30.76 5.66
N ALA A 410 17.74 29.71 5.06
CA ALA A 410 18.37 28.39 5.06
C ALA A 410 19.47 28.30 3.99
N THR A 411 20.48 27.45 4.27
CA THR A 411 21.50 27.09 3.28
C THR A 411 21.10 25.77 2.59
N LEU A 412 21.00 25.82 1.27
CA LEU A 412 20.86 24.67 0.41
C LEU A 412 22.26 24.15 0.02
N TYR A 413 22.61 22.99 0.53
CA TYR A 413 23.86 22.29 0.20
C TYR A 413 23.63 21.34 -0.97
N VAL A 414 24.45 21.43 -2.01
CA VAL A 414 24.33 20.65 -3.24
C VAL A 414 25.67 19.99 -3.59
N PRO A 415 25.68 18.93 -4.40
CA PRO A 415 26.93 18.29 -4.83
C PRO A 415 27.88 19.27 -5.52
N LYS A 416 29.17 18.99 -5.43
CA LYS A 416 30.22 19.76 -6.08
C LYS A 416 29.98 19.87 -7.58
N GLY A 417 29.97 21.09 -8.12
CA GLY A 417 29.67 21.41 -9.51
C GLY A 417 28.18 21.62 -9.84
N SER A 418 27.27 21.40 -8.88
CA SER A 418 25.82 21.49 -9.10
C SER A 418 25.22 22.86 -8.78
N LYS A 419 25.95 23.75 -8.12
CA LYS A 419 25.44 25.09 -7.72
C LYS A 419 24.81 25.87 -8.86
N VAL A 420 25.41 25.84 -10.05
CA VAL A 420 24.92 26.57 -11.23
C VAL A 420 23.62 25.94 -11.75
N SER A 421 23.51 24.61 -11.71
CA SER A 421 22.30 23.88 -12.11
C SER A 421 21.13 24.24 -11.20
N TYR A 422 21.32 24.14 -9.88
CA TYR A 422 20.30 24.49 -8.89
C TYR A 422 19.89 25.98 -8.94
N GLY A 423 20.84 26.89 -9.17
CA GLY A 423 20.57 28.32 -9.34
C GLY A 423 19.79 28.67 -10.62
N LYS A 424 19.59 27.70 -11.53
CA LYS A 424 18.77 27.86 -12.74
C LYS A 424 17.51 27.02 -12.70
N ALA A 425 17.44 26.03 -11.81
CA ALA A 425 16.30 25.13 -11.72
C ALA A 425 15.10 25.89 -11.15
N ASP A 426 13.93 25.68 -11.74
CA ASP A 426 12.69 26.25 -11.26
C ASP A 426 12.48 25.89 -9.80
N TYR A 427 11.97 26.85 -9.02
CA TYR A 427 11.78 26.77 -7.59
C TYR A 427 13.07 26.83 -6.76
N TRP A 428 14.10 26.02 -7.03
CA TRP A 428 15.35 25.96 -6.31
C TRP A 428 16.18 27.25 -6.44
N ASN A 429 16.03 27.96 -7.54
CA ASN A 429 16.66 29.28 -7.81
C ASN A 429 16.19 30.39 -6.86
N ARG A 430 15.17 30.14 -6.02
CA ARG A 430 14.66 31.10 -5.02
C ARG A 430 15.48 31.07 -3.73
N PHE A 431 16.34 30.05 -3.52
CA PHE A 431 17.25 30.03 -2.36
C PHE A 431 18.34 31.09 -2.48
N VAL A 432 18.46 31.90 -1.44
CA VAL A 432 19.49 32.97 -1.39
C VAL A 432 20.87 32.37 -1.14
N HIS A 433 20.95 31.32 -0.35
CA HIS A 433 22.20 30.67 0.02
C HIS A 433 22.27 29.26 -0.56
N ILE A 434 23.07 29.09 -1.61
CA ILE A 434 23.38 27.77 -2.22
C ILE A 434 24.88 27.55 -2.08
N GLU A 435 25.26 26.47 -1.44
CA GLU A 435 26.65 26.09 -1.20
C GLU A 435 26.94 24.69 -1.73
N GLU A 436 28.16 24.46 -2.20
CA GLU A 436 28.59 23.13 -2.62
C GLU A 436 29.16 22.36 -1.44
N LEU A 437 28.86 21.07 -1.38
CA LEU A 437 29.42 20.16 -0.39
C LEU A 437 30.95 20.06 -0.59
N GLU A 438 31.68 20.14 0.49
CA GLU A 438 33.11 19.79 0.50
C GLU A 438 33.25 18.26 0.39
N GLU A 439 34.34 17.79 -0.26
CA GLU A 439 34.63 16.37 -0.44
C GLU A 439 34.88 15.65 0.90
#